data_ebe295c28878b91f65e5721eee10929d
#
_entry.id   ebe295c28878b91f65e5721eee10929d
#
_cell.length_a   1.000
_cell.length_b   1.000
_cell.length_c   1.000
_cell.angle_alpha   90.00
_cell.angle_beta   90.00
_cell.angle_gamma   90.00
#
_symmetry.space_group_name_H-M   'P 1'
#
loop_
_entity.id
_entity.type
_entity.pdbx_description
1 polymer ?
#
loop_
_entity_poly.entity_id
_entity_poly.type
_entity_poly.pdbx_seq_one_letter_code
_entity_poly.pdbx_strand_id
1 'polypeptide(L)'
;MEKIKMTTPLVEMDGDEMTRILWKMIKDELLLPFIDLKTEYYDLGLEHRNETNDQVTVDSANATKKYGVAVKCATITPNAARMTEYNLKEMWKSPNGTIRAILDGTVFRAPIVVKGIEPCVKNWKKSITIARHAYGDVYKASEMKIPGAGKCELVYTAEDGTETRELIHNFTGAGVVQGQHNLCNSIESFAKSCFNYALDTKQDLWFATKDTISKKYDHTFKDIFQEIFDAEYKEKFEKAGITYFYTLIDDAVARVMKSEGGYIWACKNYDGDVMSDMVSSAFGSLAMMTSVLVSPDGYYEYEAAHGTVQRHYYKHLKGEETSTNSVATIFAWTGALKKRGELDSNAALSDFAEKLEKACIKTIEDGKMTKDLALITTNPNPVVLNSEDFIKAIRTTLEESLK
;
A
#
# COMPACT_ATOMS: atom_id res chain seq x y z
N MET A 1 -31.86 -2.47 -13.03
CA MET A 1 -30.68 -2.92 -13.81
C MET A 1 -30.34 -4.32 -13.36
N GLU A 2 -30.04 -5.25 -14.28
CA GLU A 2 -29.57 -6.59 -13.89
C GLU A 2 -28.17 -6.45 -13.28
N LYS A 3 -27.91 -7.19 -12.18
CA LYS A 3 -26.62 -7.14 -11.52
C LYS A 3 -25.52 -7.79 -12.36
N ILE A 4 -24.34 -7.20 -12.34
CA ILE A 4 -23.14 -7.76 -12.99
C ILE A 4 -22.76 -9.04 -12.25
N LYS A 5 -22.67 -10.15 -12.97
CA LYS A 5 -22.34 -11.46 -12.39
C LYS A 5 -20.82 -11.63 -12.29
N MET A 6 -20.35 -12.12 -11.15
CA MET A 6 -18.98 -12.56 -10.95
C MET A 6 -18.92 -14.09 -11.06
N THR A 7 -17.89 -14.62 -11.70
CA THR A 7 -17.63 -16.06 -11.80
C THR A 7 -16.67 -16.53 -10.71
N THR A 8 -15.55 -15.88 -10.58
CA THR A 8 -14.51 -16.17 -9.59
C THR A 8 -14.64 -15.22 -8.39
N PRO A 9 -14.54 -15.70 -7.14
CA PRO A 9 -14.61 -14.81 -5.99
C PRO A 9 -13.38 -13.92 -5.86
N LEU A 10 -13.55 -12.75 -5.23
CA LEU A 10 -12.48 -11.98 -4.63
C LEU A 10 -12.20 -12.52 -3.22
N VAL A 11 -10.95 -12.52 -2.80
CA VAL A 11 -10.63 -12.70 -1.38
C VAL A 11 -10.93 -11.38 -0.67
N GLU A 12 -11.90 -11.40 0.22
CA GLU A 12 -12.29 -10.25 1.03
C GLU A 12 -11.69 -10.39 2.42
N MET A 13 -10.81 -9.47 2.78
CA MET A 13 -10.17 -9.39 4.09
C MET A 13 -10.75 -8.20 4.86
N ASP A 14 -11.71 -8.45 5.73
CA ASP A 14 -12.32 -7.42 6.58
C ASP A 14 -11.34 -6.99 7.69
N GLY A 15 -11.58 -5.84 8.31
CA GLY A 15 -10.61 -5.23 9.23
C GLY A 15 -11.24 -4.74 10.53
N ASP A 16 -10.74 -3.59 11.00
CA ASP A 16 -11.03 -3.07 12.33
C ASP A 16 -11.63 -1.66 12.30
N GLU A 17 -12.27 -1.30 13.40
CA GLU A 17 -12.64 0.05 13.83
C GLU A 17 -13.47 0.82 12.76
N MET A 18 -13.19 2.11 12.54
CA MET A 18 -13.99 2.95 11.63
C MET A 18 -13.91 2.46 10.18
N THR A 19 -12.78 1.89 9.76
CA THR A 19 -12.64 1.37 8.40
C THR A 19 -13.54 0.15 8.16
N ARG A 20 -13.80 -0.69 9.15
CA ARG A 20 -14.79 -1.78 9.07
C ARG A 20 -16.21 -1.25 8.89
N ILE A 21 -16.56 -0.15 9.56
CA ILE A 21 -17.85 0.51 9.39
C ILE A 21 -18.01 1.04 7.95
N LEU A 22 -16.99 1.74 7.45
CA LEU A 22 -16.97 2.23 6.07
C LEU A 22 -17.00 1.09 5.04
N TRP A 23 -16.30 -0.01 5.31
CA TRP A 23 -16.27 -1.20 4.48
C TRP A 23 -17.66 -1.74 4.21
N LYS A 24 -18.43 -1.89 5.29
CA LYS A 24 -19.83 -2.32 5.20
C LYS A 24 -20.68 -1.33 4.41
N MET A 25 -20.58 -0.02 4.69
CA MET A 25 -21.32 1.02 3.95
C MET A 25 -21.02 1.01 2.45
N ILE A 26 -19.74 0.87 2.08
CA ILE A 26 -19.32 0.80 0.68
C ILE A 26 -19.93 -0.43 -0.01
N LYS A 27 -19.90 -1.59 0.63
CA LYS A 27 -20.53 -2.80 0.08
C LYS A 27 -22.03 -2.60 -0.12
N ASP A 28 -22.73 -2.12 0.91
CA ASP A 28 -24.18 -1.99 0.90
C ASP A 28 -24.68 -0.93 -0.11
N GLU A 29 -23.99 0.20 -0.23
CA GLU A 29 -24.41 1.32 -1.04
C GLU A 29 -23.83 1.32 -2.47
N LEU A 30 -22.57 0.90 -2.65
CA LEU A 30 -21.86 1.08 -3.90
C LEU A 30 -21.61 -0.21 -4.68
N LEU A 31 -21.66 -1.38 -4.05
CA LEU A 31 -21.33 -2.64 -4.72
C LEU A 31 -22.53 -3.57 -4.87
N LEU A 32 -23.15 -3.99 -3.75
CA LEU A 32 -24.23 -4.98 -3.75
C LEU A 32 -25.48 -4.59 -4.56
N PRO A 33 -25.83 -3.31 -4.73
CA PRO A 33 -26.94 -2.94 -5.62
C PRO A 33 -26.67 -3.22 -7.11
N PHE A 34 -25.41 -3.24 -7.53
CA PHE A 34 -25.00 -3.29 -8.94
C PHE A 34 -24.31 -4.60 -9.33
N ILE A 35 -23.71 -5.29 -8.39
CA ILE A 35 -22.91 -6.51 -8.62
C ILE A 35 -23.50 -7.67 -7.83
N ASP A 36 -23.55 -8.86 -8.43
CA ASP A 36 -23.68 -10.14 -7.72
C ASP A 36 -22.29 -10.51 -7.15
N LEU A 37 -21.93 -9.79 -6.06
CA LEU A 37 -20.60 -9.81 -5.47
C LEU A 37 -20.33 -11.17 -4.84
N LYS A 38 -19.32 -11.86 -5.37
CA LYS A 38 -18.81 -13.11 -4.79
C LYS A 38 -17.51 -12.86 -4.07
N THR A 39 -17.44 -13.21 -2.80
CA THR A 39 -16.22 -13.11 -2.00
C THR A 39 -15.93 -14.41 -1.25
N GLU A 40 -14.64 -14.70 -1.10
CA GLU A 40 -14.13 -15.63 -0.09
C GLU A 40 -13.74 -14.75 1.10
N TYR A 41 -14.60 -14.75 2.13
CA TYR A 41 -14.52 -13.79 3.24
C TYR A 41 -13.63 -14.26 4.38
N TYR A 42 -12.74 -13.38 4.83
CA TYR A 42 -11.88 -13.56 6.00
C TYR A 42 -12.00 -12.35 6.93
N ASP A 43 -12.38 -12.59 8.19
CA ASP A 43 -12.39 -11.56 9.22
C ASP A 43 -10.99 -11.39 9.81
N LEU A 44 -10.26 -10.34 9.41
CA LEU A 44 -8.96 -9.97 9.97
C LEU A 44 -9.09 -8.96 11.13
N GLY A 45 -10.29 -8.76 11.67
CA GLY A 45 -10.47 -7.99 12.90
C GLY A 45 -9.67 -8.58 14.06
N LEU A 46 -9.13 -7.71 14.91
CA LEU A 46 -8.17 -8.09 15.96
C LEU A 46 -8.73 -9.14 16.92
N GLU A 47 -10.04 -9.10 17.23
CA GLU A 47 -10.69 -10.09 18.10
C GLU A 47 -10.65 -11.48 17.47
N HIS A 48 -11.07 -11.61 16.21
CA HIS A 48 -11.09 -12.90 15.52
C HIS A 48 -9.67 -13.42 15.22
N ARG A 49 -8.71 -12.54 14.93
CA ARG A 49 -7.29 -12.91 14.84
C ARG A 49 -6.78 -13.46 16.17
N ASN A 50 -7.17 -12.86 17.30
CA ASN A 50 -6.82 -13.36 18.62
C ASN A 50 -7.47 -14.73 18.93
N GLU A 51 -8.71 -14.97 18.51
CA GLU A 51 -9.38 -16.26 18.63
C GLU A 51 -8.65 -17.37 17.85
N THR A 52 -8.26 -17.09 16.62
CA THR A 52 -7.62 -18.02 15.67
C THR A 52 -6.10 -18.10 15.81
N ASN A 53 -5.50 -17.42 16.81
CA ASN A 53 -4.06 -17.29 16.96
C ASN A 53 -3.39 -16.77 15.66
N ASP A 54 -4.01 -15.78 15.03
CA ASP A 54 -3.64 -15.15 13.76
C ASP A 54 -3.60 -16.10 12.53
N GLN A 55 -4.11 -17.32 12.64
CA GLN A 55 -4.16 -18.27 11.53
C GLN A 55 -5.02 -17.75 10.38
N VAL A 56 -6.09 -16.99 10.66
CA VAL A 56 -6.96 -16.40 9.63
C VAL A 56 -6.19 -15.47 8.67
N THR A 57 -5.16 -14.78 9.15
CA THR A 57 -4.29 -13.94 8.29
C THR A 57 -3.51 -14.81 7.29
N VAL A 58 -2.98 -15.94 7.74
CA VAL A 58 -2.26 -16.91 6.87
C VAL A 58 -3.22 -17.52 5.85
N ASP A 59 -4.41 -17.91 6.29
CA ASP A 59 -5.43 -18.53 5.43
C ASP A 59 -5.89 -17.57 4.33
N SER A 60 -6.09 -16.29 4.66
CA SER A 60 -6.47 -15.26 3.69
C SER A 60 -5.40 -15.01 2.63
N ALA A 61 -4.12 -15.02 3.02
CA ALA A 61 -3.00 -14.91 2.08
C ALA A 61 -2.91 -16.12 1.14
N ASN A 62 -3.11 -17.34 1.67
CA ASN A 62 -3.14 -18.56 0.86
C ASN A 62 -4.36 -18.59 -0.08
N ALA A 63 -5.51 -18.09 0.35
CA ALA A 63 -6.67 -17.92 -0.51
C ALA A 63 -6.38 -16.92 -1.65
N THR A 64 -5.60 -15.85 -1.38
CA THR A 64 -5.18 -14.90 -2.41
C THR A 64 -4.34 -15.59 -3.49
N LYS A 65 -3.44 -16.49 -3.13
CA LYS A 65 -2.71 -17.33 -4.10
C LYS A 65 -3.64 -18.18 -4.95
N LYS A 66 -4.71 -18.70 -4.35
CA LYS A 66 -5.68 -19.56 -5.05
C LYS A 66 -6.56 -18.77 -6.03
N TYR A 67 -7.03 -17.60 -5.63
CA TYR A 67 -8.02 -16.81 -6.41
C TYR A 67 -7.40 -15.66 -7.20
N GLY A 68 -6.14 -15.32 -6.94
CA GLY A 68 -5.36 -14.33 -7.68
C GLY A 68 -5.53 -12.88 -7.25
N VAL A 69 -6.67 -12.51 -6.64
CA VAL A 69 -6.94 -11.12 -6.25
C VAL A 69 -7.61 -11.06 -4.88
N ALA A 70 -7.10 -10.19 -4.03
CA ALA A 70 -7.67 -9.85 -2.73
C ALA A 70 -7.96 -8.34 -2.62
N VAL A 71 -8.92 -8.02 -1.77
CA VAL A 71 -9.18 -6.67 -1.28
C VAL A 71 -9.18 -6.68 0.24
N LYS A 72 -8.43 -5.75 0.85
CA LYS A 72 -8.18 -5.74 2.29
C LYS A 72 -8.58 -4.43 2.95
N CYS A 73 -9.33 -4.54 4.03
CA CYS A 73 -9.61 -3.45 4.95
C CYS A 73 -8.41 -3.18 5.87
N ALA A 74 -8.35 -1.99 6.46
CA ALA A 74 -7.31 -1.66 7.44
C ALA A 74 -7.48 -2.48 8.73
N THR A 75 -6.36 -2.94 9.28
CA THR A 75 -6.31 -3.82 10.46
C THR A 75 -5.44 -3.20 11.57
N ILE A 76 -5.76 -3.50 12.83
CA ILE A 76 -4.96 -3.09 13.97
C ILE A 76 -3.68 -3.94 14.05
N THR A 77 -2.53 -3.26 14.17
CA THR A 77 -1.31 -3.88 14.70
C THR A 77 -1.23 -3.51 16.17
N PRO A 78 -1.41 -4.46 17.11
CA PRO A 78 -1.54 -4.14 18.52
C PRO A 78 -0.22 -3.65 19.15
N ASN A 79 -0.37 -2.70 20.04
CA ASN A 79 0.66 -2.27 20.99
C ASN A 79 0.25 -2.63 22.42
N ALA A 80 1.04 -2.24 23.41
CA ALA A 80 0.77 -2.56 24.83
C ALA A 80 -0.61 -2.09 25.31
N ALA A 81 -1.10 -0.93 24.85
CA ALA A 81 -2.44 -0.42 25.20
C ALA A 81 -3.55 -1.31 24.62
N ARG A 82 -3.38 -1.75 23.37
CA ARG A 82 -4.32 -2.65 22.69
C ARG A 82 -4.37 -4.04 23.32
N MET A 83 -3.26 -4.52 23.87
CA MET A 83 -3.22 -5.78 24.63
C MET A 83 -4.26 -5.80 25.75
N THR A 84 -4.33 -4.73 26.53
CA THR A 84 -5.30 -4.60 27.64
C THR A 84 -6.71 -4.34 27.14
N GLU A 85 -6.87 -3.45 26.17
CA GLU A 85 -8.17 -3.05 25.61
C GLU A 85 -8.94 -4.24 25.02
N TYR A 86 -8.27 -5.10 24.26
CA TYR A 86 -8.85 -6.24 23.58
C TYR A 86 -8.64 -7.58 24.31
N ASN A 87 -8.04 -7.56 25.50
CA ASN A 87 -7.72 -8.78 26.26
C ASN A 87 -7.00 -9.83 25.41
N LEU A 88 -5.94 -9.41 24.73
CA LEU A 88 -5.21 -10.25 23.78
C LEU A 88 -4.33 -11.29 24.48
N LYS A 89 -4.21 -12.48 23.88
CA LYS A 89 -3.32 -13.56 24.34
C LYS A 89 -1.83 -13.18 24.16
N GLU A 90 -1.53 -12.49 23.05
CA GLU A 90 -0.19 -11.99 22.73
C GLU A 90 -0.24 -10.74 21.84
N MET A 91 0.89 -10.07 21.70
CA MET A 91 1.04 -8.93 20.78
C MET A 91 1.24 -9.42 19.35
N TRP A 92 0.12 -9.66 18.67
CA TRP A 92 0.11 -10.19 17.30
C TRP A 92 0.90 -9.32 16.34
N LYS A 93 1.57 -9.95 15.38
CA LYS A 93 2.30 -9.26 14.31
C LYS A 93 1.35 -8.48 13.40
N SER A 94 1.91 -7.58 12.60
CA SER A 94 1.15 -6.88 11.57
C SER A 94 0.61 -7.86 10.53
N PRO A 95 -0.71 -7.90 10.26
CA PRO A 95 -1.27 -8.72 9.18
C PRO A 95 -0.67 -8.39 7.82
N ASN A 96 -0.42 -7.10 7.55
CA ASN A 96 0.23 -6.66 6.32
C ASN A 96 1.61 -7.30 6.16
N GLY A 97 2.40 -7.37 7.25
CA GLY A 97 3.71 -8.01 7.23
C GLY A 97 3.61 -9.51 6.93
N THR A 98 2.65 -10.22 7.52
CA THR A 98 2.41 -11.64 7.29
C THR A 98 1.96 -11.91 5.86
N ILE A 99 0.97 -11.16 5.34
CA ILE A 99 0.46 -11.30 3.98
C ILE A 99 1.57 -11.04 2.96
N ARG A 100 2.32 -9.95 3.13
CA ARG A 100 3.44 -9.59 2.24
C ARG A 100 4.54 -10.64 2.24
N ALA A 101 4.82 -11.25 3.40
CA ALA A 101 5.82 -12.33 3.50
C ALA A 101 5.37 -13.62 2.79
N ILE A 102 4.06 -13.90 2.73
CA ILE A 102 3.49 -15.07 2.07
C ILE A 102 3.34 -14.86 0.57
N LEU A 103 2.86 -13.69 0.15
CA LEU A 103 2.62 -13.38 -1.26
C LEU A 103 3.89 -12.96 -2.00
N ASP A 104 4.87 -12.42 -1.27
CA ASP A 104 6.02 -11.67 -1.79
C ASP A 104 5.57 -10.50 -2.67
N GLY A 105 6.48 -9.66 -3.16
CA GLY A 105 6.18 -8.65 -4.15
C GLY A 105 6.51 -7.23 -3.75
N THR A 106 5.91 -6.33 -4.52
CA THR A 106 6.13 -4.88 -4.44
C THR A 106 4.83 -4.18 -4.12
N VAL A 107 4.86 -3.24 -3.17
CA VAL A 107 3.72 -2.38 -2.85
C VAL A 107 3.82 -1.11 -3.69
N PHE A 108 2.84 -0.89 -4.58
CA PHE A 108 2.70 0.34 -5.34
C PHE A 108 1.65 1.24 -4.68
N ARG A 109 2.06 2.46 -4.35
CA ARG A 109 1.21 3.48 -3.74
C ARG A 109 1.16 4.71 -4.61
N ALA A 110 -0.05 5.13 -5.00
CA ALA A 110 -0.26 6.26 -5.90
C ALA A 110 -1.33 7.21 -5.33
N PRO A 111 -1.04 8.53 -5.25
CA PRO A 111 -2.05 9.51 -4.88
C PRO A 111 -3.19 9.55 -5.91
N ILE A 112 -4.42 9.67 -5.42
CA ILE A 112 -5.61 9.95 -6.22
C ILE A 112 -5.66 11.46 -6.44
N VAL A 113 -5.46 11.88 -7.67
CA VAL A 113 -5.45 13.31 -8.04
C VAL A 113 -6.88 13.75 -8.36
N VAL A 114 -7.34 14.82 -7.72
CA VAL A 114 -8.67 15.39 -7.90
C VAL A 114 -8.53 16.89 -8.14
N LYS A 115 -9.23 17.41 -9.13
CA LYS A 115 -9.23 18.85 -9.41
C LYS A 115 -9.84 19.63 -8.23
N GLY A 116 -9.15 20.67 -7.83
CA GLY A 116 -9.54 21.45 -6.66
C GLY A 116 -8.96 20.95 -5.33
N ILE A 117 -8.24 19.82 -5.34
CA ILE A 117 -7.38 19.39 -4.23
C ILE A 117 -5.94 19.56 -4.71
N GLU A 118 -5.34 20.69 -4.39
CA GLU A 118 -4.01 21.05 -4.89
C GLU A 118 -2.92 20.46 -4.00
N PRO A 119 -1.86 19.85 -4.60
CA PRO A 119 -0.68 19.45 -3.84
C PRO A 119 -0.02 20.64 -3.14
N CYS A 120 0.52 20.44 -1.94
CA CYS A 120 1.28 21.48 -1.25
C CYS A 120 2.61 21.80 -1.97
N VAL A 121 3.12 20.90 -2.81
CA VAL A 121 4.23 21.13 -3.73
C VAL A 121 3.67 21.61 -5.06
N LYS A 122 3.76 22.90 -5.33
CA LYS A 122 3.13 23.56 -6.48
C LYS A 122 3.54 23.00 -7.85
N ASN A 123 4.72 22.40 -7.95
CA ASN A 123 5.23 21.84 -9.20
C ASN A 123 4.56 20.49 -9.56
N TRP A 124 4.04 19.76 -8.58
CA TRP A 124 3.45 18.46 -8.84
C TRP A 124 2.13 18.60 -9.59
N LYS A 125 2.10 18.13 -10.82
CA LYS A 125 0.94 18.17 -11.72
C LYS A 125 0.37 16.79 -12.01
N LYS A 126 1.19 15.76 -11.78
CA LYS A 126 0.86 14.35 -12.06
C LYS A 126 1.16 13.52 -10.83
N SER A 127 0.45 12.41 -10.68
CA SER A 127 0.69 11.46 -9.59
C SER A 127 2.14 10.97 -9.57
N ILE A 128 2.70 10.82 -8.37
CA ILE A 128 4.00 10.19 -8.13
C ILE A 128 3.72 8.85 -7.46
N THR A 129 4.00 7.76 -8.16
CA THR A 129 3.80 6.42 -7.64
C THR A 129 5.04 5.98 -6.88
N ILE A 130 4.90 5.58 -5.62
CA ILE A 130 5.98 4.95 -4.86
C ILE A 130 5.90 3.44 -5.01
N ALA A 131 6.96 2.82 -5.50
CA ALA A 131 7.13 1.38 -5.50
C ALA A 131 8.00 0.98 -4.30
N ARG A 132 7.40 0.34 -3.30
CA ARG A 132 8.05 -0.07 -2.06
C ARG A 132 8.39 -1.55 -2.12
N HIS A 133 9.66 -1.91 -1.90
CA HIS A 133 10.05 -3.29 -1.67
C HIS A 133 9.38 -3.83 -0.40
N ALA A 134 8.70 -4.97 -0.49
CA ALA A 134 7.89 -5.47 0.63
C ALA A 134 8.67 -6.36 1.61
N TYR A 135 9.97 -6.49 1.45
CA TYR A 135 10.82 -7.39 2.24
C TYR A 135 12.06 -6.69 2.82
N GLY A 136 12.60 -7.25 3.90
CA GLY A 136 13.92 -6.90 4.44
C GLY A 136 13.99 -5.58 5.18
N ASP A 137 15.19 -5.00 5.23
CA ASP A 137 15.54 -3.77 5.93
C ASP A 137 15.17 -3.80 7.43
N VAL A 138 14.77 -2.68 8.00
CA VAL A 138 14.39 -2.55 9.41
C VAL A 138 13.21 -3.46 9.79
N TYR A 139 12.35 -3.81 8.84
CA TYR A 139 11.16 -4.66 9.10
C TYR A 139 11.49 -6.15 9.34
N LYS A 140 12.71 -6.56 9.00
CA LYS A 140 13.23 -7.92 9.23
C LYS A 140 14.54 -7.88 10.04
N ALA A 141 14.77 -6.79 10.77
CA ALA A 141 15.97 -6.62 11.60
C ALA A 141 15.94 -7.49 12.85
N SER A 142 17.13 -7.87 13.30
CA SER A 142 17.38 -8.42 14.61
C SER A 142 18.08 -7.37 15.48
N GLU A 143 17.64 -7.21 16.72
CA GLU A 143 18.14 -6.17 17.61
C GLU A 143 18.66 -6.74 18.94
N MET A 144 19.69 -6.11 19.48
CA MET A 144 20.25 -6.47 20.76
C MET A 144 20.67 -5.24 21.55
N LYS A 145 20.29 -5.22 22.85
CA LYS A 145 20.84 -4.25 23.80
C LYS A 145 22.21 -4.73 24.30
N ILE A 146 23.20 -3.84 24.28
CA ILE A 146 24.54 -4.08 24.79
C ILE A 146 24.60 -3.54 26.24
N PRO A 147 24.81 -4.38 27.24
CA PRO A 147 24.72 -3.96 28.66
C PRO A 147 25.92 -3.17 29.12
N GLY A 148 27.08 -3.25 28.46
CA GLY A 148 28.31 -2.60 28.89
C GLY A 148 29.45 -2.72 27.90
N ALA A 149 30.67 -2.48 28.33
CA ALA A 149 31.87 -2.57 27.51
C ALA A 149 32.05 -3.98 26.93
N GLY A 150 32.45 -4.07 25.62
CA GLY A 150 32.65 -5.35 24.96
C GLY A 150 32.76 -5.21 23.46
N LYS A 151 33.06 -6.32 22.77
CA LYS A 151 33.21 -6.43 21.35
C LYS A 151 31.91 -6.96 20.73
N CYS A 152 31.41 -6.33 19.66
CA CYS A 152 30.30 -6.85 18.88
C CYS A 152 30.73 -7.10 17.42
N GLU A 153 30.41 -8.28 16.91
CA GLU A 153 30.75 -8.73 15.56
C GLU A 153 29.51 -9.22 14.80
N LEU A 154 29.50 -9.01 13.50
CA LEU A 154 28.63 -9.70 12.55
C LEU A 154 29.34 -11.00 12.12
N VAL A 155 28.69 -12.13 12.26
CA VAL A 155 29.25 -13.43 11.93
C VAL A 155 28.35 -14.13 10.92
N TYR A 156 28.94 -14.60 9.83
CA TYR A 156 28.31 -15.52 8.90
C TYR A 156 29.02 -16.86 8.98
N THR A 157 28.27 -17.92 9.21
CA THR A 157 28.77 -19.31 9.22
C THR A 157 28.17 -20.04 8.03
N ALA A 158 29.01 -20.45 7.10
CA ALA A 158 28.61 -21.22 5.93
C ALA A 158 28.23 -22.67 6.32
N GLU A 159 27.56 -23.41 5.42
CA GLU A 159 27.14 -24.81 5.65
C GLU A 159 28.33 -25.73 5.92
N ASP A 160 29.50 -25.46 5.34
CA ASP A 160 30.75 -26.21 5.57
C ASP A 160 31.45 -25.83 6.90
N GLY A 161 30.86 -24.93 7.69
CA GLY A 161 31.41 -24.45 8.96
C GLY A 161 32.39 -23.28 8.83
N THR A 162 32.70 -22.81 7.63
CA THR A 162 33.57 -21.65 7.43
C THR A 162 32.92 -20.40 7.97
N GLU A 163 33.65 -19.60 8.76
CA GLU A 163 33.16 -18.35 9.33
C GLU A 163 33.78 -17.12 8.72
N THR A 164 32.97 -16.15 8.42
CA THR A 164 33.37 -14.77 8.08
C THR A 164 32.90 -13.83 9.17
N ARG A 165 33.81 -12.98 9.69
CA ARG A 165 33.53 -12.07 10.79
C ARG A 165 33.85 -10.65 10.39
N GLU A 166 32.95 -9.72 10.74
CA GLU A 166 33.11 -8.28 10.55
C GLU A 166 32.88 -7.58 11.89
N LEU A 167 33.83 -6.75 12.32
CA LEU A 167 33.70 -5.97 13.54
C LEU A 167 32.61 -4.89 13.34
N ILE A 168 31.56 -4.94 14.17
CA ILE A 168 30.58 -3.87 14.23
C ILE A 168 31.14 -2.72 15.05
N HIS A 169 31.47 -3.00 16.35
CA HIS A 169 31.99 -1.97 17.24
C HIS A 169 32.63 -2.55 18.51
N ASN A 170 33.63 -1.82 19.04
CA ASN A 170 34.14 -2.05 20.39
C ASN A 170 33.47 -1.06 21.35
N PHE A 171 32.46 -1.53 22.08
CA PHE A 171 31.74 -0.71 23.05
C PHE A 171 32.56 -0.41 24.26
N THR A 172 32.55 0.83 24.70
CA THR A 172 33.15 1.29 25.98
C THR A 172 32.11 1.40 27.10
N GLY A 173 30.84 1.23 26.80
CA GLY A 173 29.69 1.28 27.70
C GLY A 173 28.44 0.65 27.07
N ALA A 174 27.30 0.90 27.67
CA ALA A 174 26.02 0.37 27.12
C ALA A 174 25.69 0.96 25.76
N GLY A 175 24.98 0.16 24.92
CA GLY A 175 24.60 0.55 23.59
C GLY A 175 23.49 -0.32 23.00
N VAL A 176 23.32 -0.23 21.70
CA VAL A 176 22.34 -1.02 20.93
C VAL A 176 22.95 -1.40 19.59
N VAL A 177 22.59 -2.59 19.09
CA VAL A 177 22.98 -3.09 17.76
C VAL A 177 21.75 -3.57 17.03
N GLN A 178 21.71 -3.30 15.72
CA GLN A 178 20.70 -3.80 14.79
C GLN A 178 21.39 -4.46 13.59
N GLY A 179 20.96 -5.67 13.25
CA GLY A 179 21.36 -6.37 12.03
C GLY A 179 20.19 -6.44 11.03
N GLN A 180 20.43 -6.01 9.79
CA GLN A 180 19.46 -6.08 8.70
C GLN A 180 19.94 -7.05 7.64
N HIS A 181 19.00 -7.64 6.88
CA HIS A 181 19.31 -8.50 5.75
C HIS A 181 18.34 -8.30 4.60
N ASN A 182 18.75 -8.76 3.43
CA ASN A 182 17.87 -8.90 2.27
C ASN A 182 18.29 -10.14 1.47
N LEU A 183 17.46 -10.56 0.53
CA LEU A 183 17.70 -11.72 -0.33
C LEU A 183 17.82 -11.25 -1.78
N CYS A 184 18.84 -11.72 -2.51
CA CYS A 184 19.04 -11.33 -3.91
C CYS A 184 17.82 -11.64 -4.78
N ASN A 185 17.22 -12.82 -4.62
CA ASN A 185 16.02 -13.19 -5.35
C ASN A 185 14.81 -12.28 -5.05
N SER A 186 14.68 -11.78 -3.81
CA SER A 186 13.63 -10.82 -3.46
C SER A 186 13.90 -9.45 -4.09
N ILE A 187 15.16 -9.02 -4.18
CA ILE A 187 15.56 -7.80 -4.88
C ILE A 187 15.30 -7.91 -6.39
N GLU A 188 15.61 -9.06 -6.98
CA GLU A 188 15.34 -9.37 -8.41
C GLU A 188 13.83 -9.29 -8.70
N SER A 189 13.01 -9.91 -7.85
CA SER A 189 11.54 -9.86 -7.92
C SER A 189 11.03 -8.42 -7.84
N PHE A 190 11.55 -7.63 -6.91
CA PHE A 190 11.23 -6.21 -6.77
C PHE A 190 11.61 -5.42 -8.03
N ALA A 191 12.80 -5.62 -8.58
CA ALA A 191 13.24 -4.95 -9.79
C ALA A 191 12.30 -5.28 -10.97
N LYS A 192 12.02 -6.56 -11.21
CA LYS A 192 11.13 -7.02 -12.29
C LYS A 192 9.71 -6.47 -12.14
N SER A 193 9.16 -6.46 -10.92
CA SER A 193 7.86 -5.84 -10.64
C SER A 193 7.84 -4.36 -10.99
N CYS A 194 8.88 -3.60 -10.62
CA CYS A 194 8.99 -2.18 -10.94
C CYS A 194 9.07 -1.93 -12.44
N PHE A 195 9.91 -2.68 -13.16
CA PHE A 195 10.06 -2.54 -14.61
C PHE A 195 8.77 -2.92 -15.36
N ASN A 196 8.12 -4.00 -14.99
CA ASN A 196 6.84 -4.40 -15.58
C ASN A 196 5.76 -3.36 -15.34
N TYR A 197 5.62 -2.86 -14.11
CA TYR A 197 4.64 -1.84 -13.79
C TYR A 197 4.90 -0.53 -14.54
N ALA A 198 6.17 -0.15 -14.74
CA ALA A 198 6.55 1.01 -15.54
C ALA A 198 6.14 0.86 -17.02
N LEU A 199 6.32 -0.32 -17.61
CA LEU A 199 5.89 -0.63 -18.97
C LEU A 199 4.36 -0.61 -19.10
N ASP A 200 3.65 -1.21 -18.15
CA ASP A 200 2.18 -1.29 -18.14
C ASP A 200 1.54 0.11 -18.02
N THR A 201 2.12 0.96 -17.17
CA THR A 201 1.61 2.32 -16.94
C THR A 201 2.22 3.38 -17.85
N LYS A 202 3.22 3.01 -18.66
CA LYS A 202 4.01 3.91 -19.54
C LYS A 202 4.59 5.11 -18.78
N GLN A 203 5.18 4.84 -17.64
CA GLN A 203 5.81 5.84 -16.77
C GLN A 203 7.32 5.58 -16.64
N ASP A 204 8.08 6.66 -16.52
CA ASP A 204 9.50 6.57 -16.16
C ASP A 204 9.66 5.89 -14.80
N LEU A 205 10.75 5.18 -14.61
CA LEU A 205 11.10 4.53 -13.34
C LEU A 205 12.36 5.17 -12.76
N TRP A 206 12.22 5.74 -11.57
CA TRP A 206 13.34 6.20 -10.75
C TRP A 206 13.61 5.18 -9.66
N PHE A 207 14.87 4.83 -9.45
CA PHE A 207 15.29 4.00 -8.35
C PHE A 207 16.36 4.71 -7.52
N ALA A 208 16.29 4.62 -6.20
CA ALA A 208 17.20 5.32 -5.32
C ALA A 208 17.60 4.47 -4.10
N THR A 209 18.90 4.53 -3.78
CA THR A 209 19.49 3.96 -2.56
C THR A 209 20.61 4.89 -2.05
N LYS A 210 21.33 4.49 -1.00
CA LYS A 210 22.49 5.23 -0.50
C LYS A 210 23.79 4.41 -0.69
N ASP A 211 24.02 3.91 -1.89
CA ASP A 211 25.12 2.98 -2.21
C ASP A 211 26.52 3.56 -1.95
N THR A 212 26.66 4.87 -1.94
CA THR A 212 27.92 5.55 -1.58
C THR A 212 28.31 5.41 -0.09
N ILE A 213 27.35 5.16 0.77
CA ILE A 213 27.52 4.91 2.22
C ILE A 213 27.36 3.42 2.52
N SER A 214 26.26 2.82 2.11
CA SER A 214 25.99 1.39 2.26
C SER A 214 26.56 0.62 1.06
N LYS A 215 27.89 0.47 1.05
CA LYS A 215 28.68 0.03 -0.11
C LYS A 215 28.50 -1.46 -0.47
N LYS A 216 27.90 -2.25 0.37
CA LYS A 216 27.54 -3.64 0.11
C LYS A 216 26.02 -3.79 -0.02
N TYR A 217 25.28 -3.45 1.02
CA TYR A 217 23.85 -3.66 1.09
C TYR A 217 23.09 -2.88 0.01
N ASP A 218 23.19 -1.57 -0.02
CA ASP A 218 22.51 -0.72 -1.01
C ASP A 218 23.10 -0.87 -2.42
N HIS A 219 24.41 -1.12 -2.51
CA HIS A 219 25.07 -1.34 -3.78
C HIS A 219 24.58 -2.62 -4.48
N THR A 220 24.30 -3.69 -3.71
CA THR A 220 23.70 -4.91 -4.24
C THR A 220 22.35 -4.63 -4.90
N PHE A 221 21.49 -3.81 -4.30
CA PHE A 221 20.24 -3.39 -4.93
C PHE A 221 20.45 -2.68 -6.26
N LYS A 222 21.38 -1.74 -6.29
CA LYS A 222 21.71 -0.99 -7.51
C LYS A 222 22.21 -1.90 -8.63
N ASP A 223 23.12 -2.81 -8.31
CA ASP A 223 23.72 -3.72 -9.29
C ASP A 223 22.64 -4.66 -9.86
N ILE A 224 21.82 -5.30 -9.03
CA ILE A 224 20.75 -6.19 -9.47
C ILE A 224 19.75 -5.45 -10.37
N PHE A 225 19.33 -4.24 -10.01
CA PHE A 225 18.44 -3.43 -10.85
C PHE A 225 19.08 -3.13 -12.21
N GLN A 226 20.34 -2.73 -12.21
CA GLN A 226 21.05 -2.39 -13.45
C GLN A 226 21.26 -3.62 -14.36
N GLU A 227 21.68 -4.75 -13.79
CA GLU A 227 21.90 -5.99 -14.53
C GLU A 227 20.60 -6.49 -15.19
N ILE A 228 19.48 -6.49 -14.45
CA ILE A 228 18.19 -6.89 -14.98
C ILE A 228 17.71 -5.91 -16.04
N PHE A 229 17.87 -4.61 -15.82
CA PHE A 229 17.49 -3.60 -16.80
C PHE A 229 18.22 -3.81 -18.12
N ASP A 230 19.55 -3.91 -18.07
CA ASP A 230 20.38 -4.06 -19.27
C ASP A 230 20.09 -5.37 -20.01
N ALA A 231 19.84 -6.47 -19.28
CA ALA A 231 19.60 -7.77 -19.87
C ALA A 231 18.17 -7.97 -20.43
N GLU A 232 17.14 -7.43 -19.77
CA GLU A 232 15.76 -7.83 -20.07
C GLU A 232 14.83 -6.66 -20.44
N TYR A 233 15.12 -5.42 -20.05
CA TYR A 233 14.16 -4.31 -20.12
C TYR A 233 14.58 -3.12 -20.97
N LYS A 234 15.86 -2.90 -21.23
CA LYS A 234 16.38 -1.72 -21.94
C LYS A 234 15.67 -1.47 -23.27
N GLU A 235 15.63 -2.47 -24.14
CA GLU A 235 14.95 -2.35 -25.45
C GLU A 235 13.43 -2.13 -25.32
N LYS A 236 12.81 -2.73 -24.29
CA LYS A 236 11.36 -2.57 -24.04
C LYS A 236 11.04 -1.13 -23.61
N PHE A 237 11.88 -0.55 -22.75
CA PHE A 237 11.78 0.84 -22.30
C PHE A 237 12.00 1.82 -23.45
N GLU A 238 13.02 1.60 -24.27
CA GLU A 238 13.27 2.40 -25.48
C GLU A 238 12.06 2.38 -26.44
N LYS A 239 11.48 1.20 -26.72
CA LYS A 239 10.27 1.04 -27.55
C LYS A 239 9.06 1.71 -26.93
N ALA A 240 8.93 1.71 -25.62
CA ALA A 240 7.81 2.34 -24.90
C ALA A 240 7.99 3.86 -24.74
N GLY A 241 9.18 4.41 -25.01
CA GLY A 241 9.52 5.82 -24.86
C GLY A 241 9.58 6.26 -23.39
N ILE A 242 9.96 5.35 -22.49
CA ILE A 242 10.15 5.58 -21.05
C ILE A 242 11.59 5.33 -20.63
N THR A 243 11.98 5.90 -19.50
CA THR A 243 13.37 5.84 -19.02
C THR A 243 13.48 5.16 -17.66
N TYR A 244 14.64 4.53 -17.43
CA TYR A 244 15.08 4.07 -16.11
C TYR A 244 16.20 4.99 -15.63
N PHE A 245 16.09 5.48 -14.39
CA PHE A 245 17.04 6.41 -13.80
C PHE A 245 17.39 6.00 -12.37
N TYR A 246 18.68 5.79 -12.11
CA TYR A 246 19.20 5.55 -10.77
C TYR A 246 19.88 6.81 -10.20
N THR A 247 19.64 7.10 -8.92
CA THR A 247 20.34 8.16 -8.19
C THR A 247 20.43 7.86 -6.68
N LEU A 248 21.17 8.68 -5.93
CA LEU A 248 21.20 8.60 -4.47
C LEU A 248 19.86 9.06 -3.88
N ILE A 249 19.45 8.46 -2.78
CA ILE A 249 18.14 8.73 -2.17
C ILE A 249 17.95 10.21 -1.79
N ASP A 250 18.97 10.86 -1.27
CA ASP A 250 18.94 12.29 -0.95
C ASP A 250 18.84 13.18 -2.19
N ASP A 251 19.50 12.83 -3.30
CA ASP A 251 19.34 13.51 -4.59
C ASP A 251 17.94 13.26 -5.17
N ALA A 252 17.42 12.02 -5.05
CA ALA A 252 16.05 11.71 -5.46
C ALA A 252 15.04 12.61 -4.74
N VAL A 253 15.12 12.75 -3.41
CA VAL A 253 14.25 13.64 -2.63
C VAL A 253 14.30 15.07 -3.18
N ALA A 254 15.48 15.61 -3.43
CA ALA A 254 15.64 16.96 -3.98
C ALA A 254 15.03 17.11 -5.39
N ARG A 255 15.16 16.08 -6.23
CA ARG A 255 14.59 16.05 -7.60
C ARG A 255 13.08 15.93 -7.59
N VAL A 256 12.54 15.06 -6.75
CA VAL A 256 11.09 14.85 -6.58
C VAL A 256 10.39 16.16 -6.25
N MET A 257 10.93 16.96 -5.31
CA MET A 257 10.37 18.25 -4.92
C MET A 257 10.35 19.29 -6.06
N LYS A 258 11.22 19.14 -7.06
CA LYS A 258 11.33 20.05 -8.22
C LYS A 258 10.62 19.52 -9.47
N SER A 259 10.20 18.26 -9.46
CA SER A 259 9.59 17.59 -10.61
C SER A 259 8.12 18.00 -10.81
N GLU A 260 7.58 17.62 -11.97
CA GLU A 260 6.13 17.72 -12.24
C GLU A 260 5.36 16.46 -11.81
N GLY A 261 6.05 15.40 -11.40
CA GLY A 261 5.49 14.08 -11.17
C GLY A 261 5.33 13.26 -12.46
N GLY A 262 4.54 12.21 -12.41
CA GLY A 262 4.23 11.35 -13.57
C GLY A 262 5.20 10.19 -13.76
N TYR A 263 5.88 9.77 -12.73
CA TYR A 263 6.82 8.65 -12.72
C TYR A 263 6.61 7.74 -11.51
N ILE A 264 7.27 6.58 -11.56
CA ILE A 264 7.37 5.64 -10.46
C ILE A 264 8.70 5.88 -9.75
N TRP A 265 8.65 5.99 -8.42
CA TRP A 265 9.86 6.06 -7.59
C TRP A 265 9.98 4.79 -6.75
N ALA A 266 10.91 3.92 -7.16
CA ALA A 266 11.22 2.68 -6.46
C ALA A 266 12.15 2.96 -5.27
N CYS A 267 11.80 2.39 -4.13
CA CYS A 267 12.47 2.56 -2.85
C CYS A 267 12.59 1.23 -2.12
N LYS A 268 13.65 1.06 -1.34
CA LYS A 268 13.75 -0.02 -0.37
C LYS A 268 12.58 0.04 0.63
N ASN A 269 12.42 -1.00 1.44
CA ASN A 269 11.24 -1.16 2.29
C ASN A 269 10.98 0.06 3.20
N TYR A 270 11.94 0.45 4.03
CA TYR A 270 11.77 1.59 4.94
C TYR A 270 11.70 2.93 4.20
N ASP A 271 12.57 3.15 3.22
CA ASP A 271 12.56 4.37 2.40
C ASP A 271 11.20 4.54 1.72
N GLY A 272 10.65 3.46 1.17
CA GLY A 272 9.34 3.45 0.50
C GLY A 272 8.17 3.70 1.44
N ASP A 273 8.25 3.22 2.68
CA ASP A 273 7.25 3.52 3.70
C ASP A 273 7.17 5.01 4.00
N VAL A 274 8.31 5.61 4.33
CA VAL A 274 8.40 7.03 4.68
C VAL A 274 8.06 7.93 3.47
N MET A 275 8.60 7.61 2.29
CA MET A 275 8.40 8.43 1.09
C MET A 275 6.97 8.35 0.56
N SER A 276 6.29 7.20 0.68
CA SER A 276 4.89 7.10 0.28
C SER A 276 3.97 7.97 1.14
N ASP A 277 4.20 8.00 2.45
CA ASP A 277 3.41 8.85 3.36
C ASP A 277 3.71 10.34 3.14
N MET A 278 4.97 10.70 2.88
CA MET A 278 5.34 12.07 2.52
C MET A 278 4.64 12.54 1.23
N VAL A 279 4.71 11.74 0.18
CA VAL A 279 4.10 12.06 -1.12
C VAL A 279 2.59 12.17 -0.99
N SER A 280 1.96 11.21 -0.31
CA SER A 280 0.51 11.22 -0.09
C SER A 280 0.05 12.45 0.69
N SER A 281 0.72 12.76 1.79
CA SER A 281 0.42 13.94 2.60
C SER A 281 0.55 15.22 1.79
N ALA A 282 1.55 15.30 0.92
CA ALA A 282 1.77 16.45 0.06
C ALA A 282 0.73 16.58 -1.07
N PHE A 283 0.11 15.47 -1.52
CA PHE A 283 -1.03 15.50 -2.45
C PHE A 283 -2.38 15.77 -1.76
N GLY A 284 -2.40 15.88 -0.43
CA GLY A 284 -3.55 16.35 0.33
C GLY A 284 -3.95 15.47 1.51
N SER A 285 -4.04 14.14 1.37
CA SER A 285 -4.46 13.24 2.46
C SER A 285 -4.02 11.81 2.21
N LEU A 286 -3.62 11.11 3.27
CA LEU A 286 -3.38 9.66 3.24
C LEU A 286 -4.62 8.87 2.78
N ALA A 287 -5.83 9.41 3.05
CA ALA A 287 -7.08 8.82 2.58
C ALA A 287 -7.33 8.99 1.06
N MET A 288 -6.42 9.65 0.36
CA MET A 288 -6.43 9.82 -1.10
C MET A 288 -5.29 9.03 -1.75
N MET A 289 -4.83 7.94 -1.13
CA MET A 289 -3.77 7.10 -1.68
C MET A 289 -4.26 5.68 -1.91
N THR A 290 -4.08 5.18 -3.14
CA THR A 290 -4.24 3.76 -3.46
C THR A 290 -3.02 2.97 -2.99
N SER A 291 -3.20 1.71 -2.68
CA SER A 291 -2.13 0.77 -2.37
C SER A 291 -2.45 -0.59 -2.97
N VAL A 292 -1.50 -1.17 -3.68
CA VAL A 292 -1.60 -2.52 -4.22
C VAL A 292 -0.29 -3.27 -4.03
N LEU A 293 -0.37 -4.46 -3.45
CA LEU A 293 0.72 -5.44 -3.47
C LEU A 293 0.62 -6.23 -4.79
N VAL A 294 1.69 -6.21 -5.56
CA VAL A 294 1.83 -7.00 -6.79
C VAL A 294 2.89 -8.06 -6.55
N SER A 295 2.47 -9.32 -6.51
CA SER A 295 3.37 -10.47 -6.37
C SER A 295 4.06 -10.79 -7.70
N PRO A 296 5.32 -11.28 -7.70
CA PRO A 296 5.99 -11.75 -8.90
C PRO A 296 5.27 -12.93 -9.57
N ASP A 297 4.50 -13.69 -8.80
CA ASP A 297 3.70 -14.82 -9.27
C ASP A 297 2.32 -14.43 -9.84
N GLY A 298 2.02 -13.12 -9.92
CA GLY A 298 0.78 -12.61 -10.50
C GLY A 298 -0.41 -12.56 -9.54
N TYR A 299 -0.16 -12.48 -8.23
CA TYR A 299 -1.18 -12.22 -7.21
C TYR A 299 -1.27 -10.74 -6.89
N TYR A 300 -2.46 -10.27 -6.56
CA TYR A 300 -2.74 -8.87 -6.25
C TYR A 300 -3.50 -8.74 -4.93
N GLU A 301 -3.08 -7.82 -4.09
CA GLU A 301 -3.82 -7.45 -2.88
C GLU A 301 -3.96 -5.94 -2.84
N TYR A 302 -5.21 -5.48 -2.91
CA TYR A 302 -5.57 -4.06 -2.90
C TYR A 302 -6.00 -3.63 -1.51
N GLU A 303 -5.44 -2.54 -1.01
CA GLU A 303 -5.77 -1.99 0.32
C GLU A 303 -5.79 -0.46 0.29
N ALA A 304 -6.38 0.17 1.31
CA ALA A 304 -6.15 1.58 1.60
C ALA A 304 -4.81 1.73 2.34
N ALA A 305 -4.02 2.75 2.01
CA ALA A 305 -2.72 2.98 2.62
C ALA A 305 -2.79 3.51 4.07
N HIS A 306 -3.97 3.96 4.53
CA HIS A 306 -4.19 4.48 5.88
C HIS A 306 -4.57 3.39 6.90
N GLY A 307 -4.51 3.73 8.19
CA GLY A 307 -4.91 2.85 9.29
C GLY A 307 -6.43 2.84 9.55
N THR A 308 -6.82 2.26 10.69
CA THR A 308 -8.22 1.96 11.07
C THR A 308 -9.06 3.17 11.49
N VAL A 309 -8.47 4.37 11.57
CA VAL A 309 -9.11 5.64 11.98
C VAL A 309 -9.78 5.55 13.36
N GLN A 310 -9.02 5.07 14.34
CA GLN A 310 -9.43 4.83 15.73
C GLN A 310 -10.19 6.00 16.37
N ARG A 311 -9.70 7.24 16.17
CA ARG A 311 -10.33 8.42 16.79
C ARG A 311 -11.77 8.64 16.32
N HIS A 312 -12.08 8.36 15.04
CA HIS A 312 -13.44 8.45 14.54
C HIS A 312 -14.29 7.25 14.99
N TYR A 313 -13.69 6.08 15.14
CA TYR A 313 -14.39 4.92 15.67
C TYR A 313 -14.93 5.15 17.09
N TYR A 314 -14.13 5.72 17.99
CA TYR A 314 -14.60 6.05 19.34
C TYR A 314 -15.69 7.13 19.38
N LYS A 315 -15.72 8.05 18.42
CA LYS A 315 -16.83 8.98 18.26
C LYS A 315 -18.10 8.24 17.78
N HIS A 316 -17.95 7.39 16.78
CA HIS A 316 -19.04 6.57 16.26
C HIS A 316 -19.70 5.72 17.36
N LEU A 317 -18.90 5.08 18.23
CA LEU A 317 -19.41 4.30 19.37
C LEU A 317 -20.22 5.14 20.37
N LYS A 318 -20.02 6.45 20.43
CA LYS A 318 -20.79 7.40 21.23
C LYS A 318 -22.04 7.92 20.51
N GLY A 319 -22.30 7.47 19.30
CA GLY A 319 -23.39 7.97 18.46
C GLY A 319 -23.13 9.34 17.84
N GLU A 320 -21.85 9.82 17.85
CA GLU A 320 -21.48 11.06 17.21
C GLU A 320 -21.28 10.85 15.70
N GLU A 321 -21.73 11.81 14.90
CA GLU A 321 -21.42 11.82 13.46
C GLU A 321 -19.93 11.98 13.18
N THR A 322 -19.44 11.26 12.18
CA THR A 322 -18.05 11.37 11.72
C THR A 322 -18.00 11.67 10.23
N SER A 323 -17.05 12.49 9.84
CA SER A 323 -16.72 12.74 8.44
C SER A 323 -15.38 12.08 8.12
N THR A 324 -15.43 10.77 7.90
CA THR A 324 -14.28 9.94 7.57
C THR A 324 -14.20 9.77 6.06
N ASN A 325 -13.06 10.11 5.48
CA ASN A 325 -12.83 9.96 4.05
C ASN A 325 -12.71 8.47 3.69
N SER A 326 -13.58 8.01 2.78
CA SER A 326 -13.65 6.61 2.33
C SER A 326 -13.04 6.39 0.94
N VAL A 327 -12.45 7.42 0.32
CA VAL A 327 -11.99 7.36 -1.08
C VAL A 327 -10.97 6.25 -1.30
N ALA A 328 -9.91 6.16 -0.51
CA ALA A 328 -8.90 5.12 -0.66
C ALA A 328 -9.48 3.70 -0.49
N THR A 329 -10.46 3.53 0.40
CA THR A 329 -11.16 2.25 0.60
C THR A 329 -12.04 1.89 -0.61
N ILE A 330 -12.74 2.87 -1.19
CA ILE A 330 -13.50 2.68 -2.44
C ILE A 330 -12.55 2.26 -3.56
N PHE A 331 -11.40 2.94 -3.69
CA PHE A 331 -10.41 2.63 -4.72
C PHE A 331 -9.71 1.27 -4.50
N ALA A 332 -9.59 0.79 -3.28
CA ALA A 332 -9.16 -0.58 -3.02
C ALA A 332 -10.16 -1.59 -3.60
N TRP A 333 -11.45 -1.39 -3.37
CA TRP A 333 -12.50 -2.22 -3.96
C TRP A 333 -12.52 -2.14 -5.49
N THR A 334 -12.49 -0.94 -6.06
CA THR A 334 -12.53 -0.78 -7.53
C THR A 334 -11.30 -1.36 -8.20
N GLY A 335 -10.11 -1.18 -7.61
CA GLY A 335 -8.88 -1.80 -8.10
C GLY A 335 -8.97 -3.33 -8.13
N ALA A 336 -9.47 -3.95 -7.05
CA ALA A 336 -9.65 -5.39 -6.98
C ALA A 336 -10.71 -5.89 -7.97
N LEU A 337 -11.84 -5.19 -8.11
CA LEU A 337 -12.90 -5.53 -9.07
C LEU A 337 -12.42 -5.40 -10.51
N LYS A 338 -11.67 -4.35 -10.83
CA LYS A 338 -11.07 -4.15 -12.15
C LYS A 338 -10.11 -5.28 -12.49
N LYS A 339 -9.19 -5.61 -11.58
CA LYS A 339 -8.25 -6.71 -11.77
C LYS A 339 -8.97 -8.06 -11.89
N ARG A 340 -10.00 -8.31 -11.11
CA ARG A 340 -10.82 -9.51 -11.24
C ARG A 340 -11.53 -9.57 -12.58
N GLY A 341 -12.07 -8.43 -13.05
CA GLY A 341 -12.67 -8.31 -14.38
C GLY A 341 -11.69 -8.60 -15.52
N GLU A 342 -10.46 -8.10 -15.40
CA GLU A 342 -9.38 -8.38 -16.36
C GLU A 342 -9.06 -9.88 -16.42
N LEU A 343 -8.85 -10.52 -15.26
CA LEU A 343 -8.48 -11.94 -15.18
C LEU A 343 -9.60 -12.88 -15.63
N ASP A 344 -10.86 -12.50 -15.41
CA ASP A 344 -12.03 -13.29 -15.81
C ASP A 344 -12.56 -12.91 -17.19
N SER A 345 -11.92 -11.96 -17.91
CA SER A 345 -12.41 -11.38 -19.16
C SER A 345 -13.84 -10.83 -19.03
N ASN A 346 -14.17 -10.26 -17.89
CA ASN A 346 -15.46 -9.66 -17.57
C ASN A 346 -15.39 -8.13 -17.70
N ALA A 347 -15.53 -7.65 -18.93
CA ALA A 347 -15.45 -6.22 -19.24
C ALA A 347 -16.48 -5.39 -18.47
N ALA A 348 -17.69 -5.91 -18.24
CA ALA A 348 -18.72 -5.19 -17.48
C ALA A 348 -18.30 -4.89 -16.04
N LEU A 349 -17.56 -5.81 -15.40
CA LEU A 349 -17.03 -5.62 -14.04
C LEU A 349 -15.94 -4.54 -14.02
N SER A 350 -15.02 -4.56 -14.99
CA SER A 350 -13.97 -3.54 -15.12
C SER A 350 -14.53 -2.16 -15.43
N ASP A 351 -15.50 -2.06 -16.35
CA ASP A 351 -16.18 -0.80 -16.70
C ASP A 351 -16.95 -0.21 -15.51
N PHE A 352 -17.61 -1.06 -14.73
CA PHE A 352 -18.29 -0.63 -13.52
C PHE A 352 -17.32 -0.03 -12.51
N ALA A 353 -16.19 -0.70 -12.27
CA ALA A 353 -15.16 -0.22 -11.35
C ALA A 353 -14.62 1.16 -11.79
N GLU A 354 -14.36 1.35 -13.08
CA GLU A 354 -13.93 2.65 -13.62
C GLU A 354 -15.01 3.75 -13.48
N LYS A 355 -16.28 3.40 -13.69
CA LYS A 355 -17.39 4.35 -13.49
C LYS A 355 -17.52 4.76 -12.02
N LEU A 356 -17.35 3.83 -11.10
CA LEU A 356 -17.37 4.13 -9.67
C LEU A 356 -16.20 5.05 -9.24
N GLU A 357 -14.99 4.82 -9.75
CA GLU A 357 -13.85 5.72 -9.55
C GLU A 357 -14.14 7.13 -10.05
N LYS A 358 -14.64 7.24 -11.30
CA LYS A 358 -15.03 8.52 -11.90
C LYS A 358 -16.14 9.22 -11.12
N ALA A 359 -17.14 8.47 -10.63
CA ALA A 359 -18.21 9.03 -9.82
C ALA A 359 -17.68 9.56 -8.47
N CYS A 360 -16.74 8.86 -7.84
CA CYS A 360 -16.09 9.30 -6.63
C CYS A 360 -15.33 10.63 -6.83
N ILE A 361 -14.49 10.69 -7.86
CA ILE A 361 -13.73 11.91 -8.23
C ILE A 361 -14.70 13.05 -8.54
N LYS A 362 -15.69 12.81 -9.41
CA LYS A 362 -16.67 13.83 -9.81
C LYS A 362 -17.46 14.39 -8.62
N THR A 363 -17.84 13.55 -7.65
CA THR A 363 -18.55 14.01 -6.45
C THR A 363 -17.73 15.05 -5.68
N ILE A 364 -16.41 14.83 -5.57
CA ILE A 364 -15.50 15.78 -4.91
C ILE A 364 -15.31 17.04 -5.76
N GLU A 365 -15.13 16.89 -7.07
CA GLU A 365 -14.98 18.03 -8.02
C GLU A 365 -16.24 18.91 -8.07
N ASP A 366 -17.42 18.30 -7.92
CA ASP A 366 -18.72 19.02 -7.79
C ASP A 366 -18.88 19.70 -6.41
N GLY A 367 -17.88 19.62 -5.54
CA GLY A 367 -17.82 20.33 -4.26
C GLY A 367 -18.41 19.59 -3.07
N LYS A 368 -18.81 18.32 -3.21
CA LYS A 368 -19.33 17.47 -2.12
C LYS A 368 -18.21 16.58 -1.59
N MET A 369 -17.81 16.75 -0.34
CA MET A 369 -16.63 16.10 0.19
C MET A 369 -16.65 15.94 1.71
N THR A 370 -15.74 15.11 2.22
CA THR A 370 -15.49 14.96 3.65
C THR A 370 -14.71 16.13 4.21
N LYS A 371 -14.74 16.28 5.55
CA LYS A 371 -14.17 17.43 6.25
C LYS A 371 -12.67 17.63 6.00
N ASP A 372 -11.89 16.56 5.91
CA ASP A 372 -10.45 16.61 5.62
C ASP A 372 -10.17 17.26 4.26
N LEU A 373 -10.93 16.90 3.23
CA LEU A 373 -10.81 17.49 1.89
C LEU A 373 -11.33 18.92 1.84
N ALA A 374 -12.40 19.22 2.57
CA ALA A 374 -12.96 20.58 2.65
C ALA A 374 -11.99 21.59 3.27
N LEU A 375 -11.04 21.13 4.09
CA LEU A 375 -10.01 21.99 4.70
C LEU A 375 -8.87 22.37 3.73
N ILE A 376 -8.72 21.64 2.64
CA ILE A 376 -7.59 21.78 1.70
C ILE A 376 -8.04 22.08 0.27
N THR A 377 -9.34 22.05 -0.01
CA THR A 377 -9.89 22.34 -1.34
C THR A 377 -9.74 23.81 -1.70
N THR A 378 -9.54 24.07 -3.00
CA THR A 378 -9.60 25.42 -3.57
C THR A 378 -11.04 25.88 -3.87
N ASN A 379 -12.03 25.01 -3.71
CA ASN A 379 -13.44 25.38 -3.83
C ASN A 379 -13.83 26.30 -2.66
N PRO A 380 -14.32 27.53 -2.93
CA PRO A 380 -14.65 28.49 -1.86
C PRO A 380 -15.89 28.11 -1.04
N ASN A 381 -16.73 27.22 -1.55
CA ASN A 381 -18.00 26.84 -0.94
C ASN A 381 -18.20 25.32 -0.96
N PRO A 382 -17.35 24.52 -0.29
CA PRO A 382 -17.50 23.08 -0.27
C PRO A 382 -18.69 22.67 0.61
N VAL A 383 -19.43 21.66 0.15
CA VAL A 383 -20.47 21.01 0.95
C VAL A 383 -19.80 19.88 1.75
N VAL A 384 -19.64 20.11 3.05
CA VAL A 384 -19.03 19.12 3.96
C VAL A 384 -20.07 18.07 4.31
N LEU A 385 -19.76 16.82 4.01
CA LEU A 385 -20.63 15.67 4.28
C LEU A 385 -20.05 14.77 5.38
N ASN A 386 -20.92 14.14 6.16
CA ASN A 386 -20.52 13.01 7.01
C ASN A 386 -20.18 11.79 6.16
N SER A 387 -19.69 10.73 6.78
CA SER A 387 -19.20 9.52 6.07
C SER A 387 -20.31 8.85 5.25
N GLU A 388 -21.51 8.73 5.81
CA GLU A 388 -22.65 8.07 5.17
C GLU A 388 -23.20 8.90 4.00
N ASP A 389 -23.41 10.20 4.21
CA ASP A 389 -23.92 11.10 3.17
C ASP A 389 -22.92 11.26 2.01
N PHE A 390 -21.62 11.20 2.29
CA PHE A 390 -20.60 11.22 1.25
C PHE A 390 -20.68 9.97 0.35
N ILE A 391 -20.83 8.78 0.95
CA ILE A 391 -20.99 7.53 0.19
C ILE A 391 -22.29 7.54 -0.63
N LYS A 392 -23.40 8.06 -0.06
CA LYS A 392 -24.68 8.22 -0.77
C LYS A 392 -24.59 9.24 -1.93
N ALA A 393 -23.83 10.33 -1.75
CA ALA A 393 -23.58 11.30 -2.82
C ALA A 393 -22.81 10.65 -3.99
N ILE A 394 -21.80 9.81 -3.70
CA ILE A 394 -21.07 9.04 -4.72
C ILE A 394 -22.03 8.08 -5.45
N ARG A 395 -22.91 7.37 -4.70
CA ARG A 395 -23.93 6.52 -5.29
C ARG A 395 -24.83 7.27 -6.29
N THR A 396 -25.30 8.44 -5.91
CA THR A 396 -26.15 9.27 -6.77
C THR A 396 -25.42 9.61 -8.08
N THR A 397 -24.16 10.07 -7.98
CA THR A 397 -23.31 10.37 -9.15
C THR A 397 -23.07 9.13 -10.03
N LEU A 398 -22.85 7.97 -9.40
CA LEU A 398 -22.69 6.69 -10.11
C LEU A 398 -23.96 6.31 -10.87
N GLU A 399 -25.13 6.35 -10.23
CA GLU A 399 -26.43 6.04 -10.84
C GLU A 399 -26.74 6.94 -12.05
N GLU A 400 -26.34 8.22 -12.00
CA GLU A 400 -26.42 9.13 -13.13
C GLU A 400 -25.55 8.70 -14.31
N SER A 401 -24.34 8.19 -14.03
CA SER A 401 -23.40 7.72 -15.05
C SER A 401 -23.76 6.37 -15.68
N LEU A 402 -24.68 5.63 -15.03
CA LEU A 402 -25.14 4.31 -15.49
C LEU A 402 -26.43 4.39 -16.35
N LYS A 403 -27.07 5.55 -16.39
CA LYS A 403 -28.25 5.81 -17.27
C LYS A 403 -27.80 6.04 -18.69
#